data_b2bfa36cb77ba19a818833204df48b72
#
_entry.id   b2bfa36cb77ba19a818833204df48b72
#
_cell.length_a   1.000
_cell.length_b   1.000
_cell.length_c   1.000
_cell.angle_alpha   90.00
_cell.angle_beta   90.00
_cell.angle_gamma   90.00
#
_symmetry.space_group_name_H-M   'P 1'
#
loop_
_entity.id
_entity.type
_entity.pdbx_description
1 polymer ?
#
loop_
_entity_poly.entity_id
_entity_poly.type
_entity_poly.pdbx_seq_one_letter_code
_entity_poly.pdbx_strand_id
1 'polypeptide(L)'
;MSRDEQSNSKEVQKNSREDQQSNDSGGLELKQIVFIGRTFEEYMKMFNLTVDEINGKSILDCPGGACSFSSQARKLGADPVAVDIAYEHEIDELEVKGFQDIEHTMKQMEPVQSIYVWDQFGSIQGLKEERTRAITDCVADMRMFPDHYVASVLPDLPFADEQFDLTLSAHFLFTYADRLDIDFHVATVMELLRVTKQEVRIFPTVDLSGERYKHMDELKLILEERGCTVSEEPTSYEFQRNAHTMLQIVKHNRTR
;
A
#
# COMPACT_ATOMS: atom_id res chain seq x y z
N MET A 1 46.24 -43.80 5.49
CA MET A 1 45.23 -42.88 6.01
C MET A 1 45.36 -41.59 5.24
N SER A 2 44.60 -41.19 4.36
CA SER A 2 43.60 -41.64 3.42
C SER A 2 43.18 -40.34 2.74
N ARG A 3 43.29 -40.38 1.41
CA ARG A 3 43.15 -39.25 0.47
C ARG A 3 41.70 -38.97 0.05
N ASP A 4 40.71 -39.14 0.90
CA ASP A 4 39.28 -39.12 0.49
C ASP A 4 38.41 -38.02 1.10
N GLU A 5 38.96 -37.00 1.78
CA GLU A 5 38.15 -35.93 2.40
C GLU A 5 38.18 -34.56 1.68
N GLN A 6 38.84 -34.45 0.53
CA GLN A 6 38.93 -33.19 -0.23
C GLN A 6 38.07 -33.12 -1.50
N SER A 7 37.29 -34.15 -1.80
CA SER A 7 36.45 -34.19 -3.01
C SER A 7 35.01 -33.71 -2.82
N ASN A 8 34.53 -33.62 -1.61
CA ASN A 8 33.09 -33.33 -1.35
C ASN A 8 32.78 -31.85 -1.11
N SER A 9 33.79 -30.97 -1.05
CA SER A 9 33.57 -29.52 -0.79
C SER A 9 33.49 -28.67 -2.06
N LYS A 10 33.70 -29.26 -3.23
CA LYS A 10 33.71 -28.56 -4.52
C LYS A 10 32.45 -28.78 -5.36
N GLU A 11 31.63 -29.77 -5.06
CA GLU A 11 30.36 -30.01 -5.76
C GLU A 11 29.18 -29.23 -5.20
N VAL A 12 29.22 -28.82 -3.93
CA VAL A 12 28.15 -28.02 -3.32
C VAL A 12 28.20 -26.52 -3.70
N GLN A 13 29.36 -26.06 -4.22
CA GLN A 13 29.50 -24.66 -4.66
C GLN A 13 29.25 -24.44 -6.16
N LYS A 14 28.93 -25.48 -6.93
CA LYS A 14 28.72 -25.36 -8.38
C LYS A 14 27.25 -25.27 -8.78
N ASN A 15 26.31 -25.62 -7.87
CA ASN A 15 24.85 -25.57 -8.13
C ASN A 15 24.17 -24.26 -7.69
N SER A 16 24.96 -23.24 -7.31
CA SER A 16 24.41 -21.93 -6.86
C SER A 16 24.67 -20.80 -7.85
N ARG A 17 25.08 -21.09 -9.08
CA ARG A 17 25.46 -20.07 -10.07
C ARG A 17 24.84 -20.20 -11.46
N GLU A 18 23.82 -21.03 -11.64
CA GLU A 18 23.19 -21.22 -12.96
C GLU A 18 21.74 -20.72 -13.09
N ASP A 19 21.19 -20.00 -12.09
CA ASP A 19 19.83 -19.41 -12.18
C ASP A 19 19.83 -17.87 -12.16
N GLN A 20 20.83 -17.24 -12.79
CA GLN A 20 20.82 -15.79 -13.01
C GLN A 20 21.12 -15.46 -14.47
N GLN A 21 20.20 -15.82 -15.36
CA GLN A 21 20.07 -15.17 -16.66
C GLN A 21 18.65 -15.41 -17.21
N SER A 22 17.72 -14.50 -16.92
CA SER A 22 16.54 -14.34 -17.78
C SER A 22 15.96 -12.94 -17.65
N ASN A 23 16.03 -12.23 -18.73
CA ASN A 23 15.16 -11.19 -19.23
C ASN A 23 14.86 -9.97 -18.32
N ASP A 24 15.56 -8.92 -18.69
CA ASP A 24 15.25 -7.52 -18.51
C ASP A 24 13.92 -7.16 -19.20
N SER A 25 12.81 -7.39 -18.50
CA SER A 25 11.54 -6.69 -18.65
C SER A 25 11.25 -6.09 -17.28
N GLY A 26 11.30 -4.77 -17.16
CA GLY A 26 11.37 -4.03 -15.91
C GLY A 26 10.10 -4.07 -15.04
N GLY A 27 9.34 -5.17 -15.01
CA GLY A 27 8.17 -5.39 -14.17
C GLY A 27 8.42 -6.39 -13.06
N LEU A 28 7.77 -6.19 -11.91
CA LEU A 28 7.80 -7.12 -10.79
C LEU A 28 6.97 -8.37 -11.14
N GLU A 29 7.56 -9.59 -11.00
CA GLU A 29 6.79 -10.81 -11.26
C GLU A 29 5.60 -10.92 -10.31
N LEU A 30 4.42 -11.29 -10.82
CA LEU A 30 3.16 -11.39 -10.07
C LEU A 30 3.30 -12.22 -8.78
N LYS A 31 4.09 -13.28 -8.77
CA LYS A 31 4.33 -14.10 -7.57
C LYS A 31 5.05 -13.37 -6.43
N GLN A 32 5.72 -12.25 -6.72
CA GLN A 32 6.43 -11.42 -5.73
C GLN A 32 5.54 -10.33 -5.12
N ILE A 33 4.38 -10.09 -5.70
CA ILE A 33 3.40 -9.11 -5.26
C ILE A 33 2.48 -9.77 -4.25
N VAL A 34 2.13 -9.07 -3.17
CA VAL A 34 1.05 -9.45 -2.24
C VAL A 34 -0.18 -8.64 -2.59
N PHE A 35 -1.21 -9.29 -3.13
CA PHE A 35 -2.43 -8.64 -3.59
C PHE A 35 -3.58 -8.86 -2.60
N ILE A 36 -3.57 -8.12 -1.49
CA ILE A 36 -4.58 -8.15 -0.42
C ILE A 36 -5.07 -6.74 -0.13
N GLY A 37 -6.39 -6.53 -0.24
CA GLY A 37 -7.00 -5.23 -0.06
C GLY A 37 -7.62 -5.00 1.32
N ARG A 38 -7.99 -3.76 1.53
CA ARG A 38 -8.79 -3.26 2.66
C ARG A 38 -10.17 -2.86 2.17
N THR A 39 -11.16 -2.96 3.04
CA THR A 39 -12.51 -2.53 2.71
C THR A 39 -12.65 -1.00 2.72
N PHE A 40 -13.71 -0.50 2.11
CA PHE A 40 -14.06 0.92 2.16
C PHE A 40 -14.22 1.42 3.60
N GLU A 41 -14.87 0.64 4.46
CA GLU A 41 -15.10 0.99 5.85
C GLU A 41 -13.79 1.07 6.66
N GLU A 42 -12.80 0.25 6.31
CA GLU A 42 -11.46 0.37 6.88
C GLU A 42 -10.80 1.68 6.47
N TYR A 43 -10.86 2.05 5.18
CA TYR A 43 -10.33 3.32 4.66
C TYR A 43 -10.96 4.53 5.35
N MET A 44 -12.29 4.54 5.49
CA MET A 44 -12.97 5.64 6.19
C MET A 44 -12.45 5.84 7.60
N LYS A 45 -12.12 4.76 8.31
CA LYS A 45 -11.55 4.81 9.66
C LYS A 45 -10.05 5.13 9.67
N MET A 46 -9.25 4.52 8.76
CA MET A 46 -7.80 4.75 8.66
C MET A 46 -7.46 6.20 8.36
N PHE A 47 -8.29 6.85 7.56
CA PHE A 47 -8.06 8.20 7.07
C PHE A 47 -9.01 9.25 7.67
N ASN A 48 -9.80 8.88 8.71
CA ASN A 48 -10.79 9.76 9.32
C ASN A 48 -11.69 10.46 8.27
N LEU A 49 -12.11 9.71 7.24
CA LEU A 49 -12.93 10.24 6.15
C LEU A 49 -14.42 10.24 6.51
N THR A 50 -15.14 11.21 5.96
CA THR A 50 -16.61 11.24 5.93
C THR A 50 -17.08 11.14 4.47
N VAL A 51 -18.35 10.75 4.28
CA VAL A 51 -18.94 10.68 2.93
C VAL A 51 -18.96 12.07 2.28
N ASP A 52 -19.21 13.12 3.05
CA ASP A 52 -19.25 14.50 2.53
C ASP A 52 -17.87 14.97 2.05
N GLU A 53 -16.78 14.52 2.68
CA GLU A 53 -15.42 14.87 2.26
C GLU A 53 -15.02 14.21 0.94
N ILE A 54 -15.56 13.04 0.62
CA ILE A 54 -15.21 12.32 -0.62
C ILE A 54 -16.17 12.62 -1.78
N ASN A 55 -17.41 13.01 -1.51
CA ASN A 55 -18.41 13.24 -2.54
C ASN A 55 -17.99 14.37 -3.48
N GLY A 56 -18.00 14.10 -4.79
CA GLY A 56 -17.60 15.04 -5.83
C GLY A 56 -16.10 15.32 -5.90
N LYS A 57 -15.27 14.57 -5.17
CA LYS A 57 -13.81 14.72 -5.17
C LYS A 57 -13.13 13.78 -6.15
N SER A 58 -12.08 14.28 -6.77
CA SER A 58 -11.09 13.47 -7.48
C SER A 58 -10.07 12.94 -6.47
N ILE A 59 -9.98 11.61 -6.32
CA ILE A 59 -9.19 10.97 -5.25
C ILE A 59 -8.20 9.97 -5.85
N LEU A 60 -6.93 10.07 -5.45
CA LEU A 60 -5.90 9.10 -5.77
C LEU A 60 -5.74 8.10 -4.61
N ASP A 61 -5.81 6.81 -4.89
CA ASP A 61 -5.46 5.70 -3.98
C ASP A 61 -4.15 5.06 -4.45
N CYS A 62 -3.04 5.28 -3.73
CA CYS A 62 -1.70 4.91 -4.19
C CYS A 62 -0.77 4.48 -3.03
N PRO A 63 -0.33 3.19 -2.99
CA PRO A 63 -0.76 2.09 -3.85
C PRO A 63 -2.16 1.58 -3.48
N GLY A 64 -2.98 1.26 -4.50
CA GLY A 64 -4.37 0.86 -4.31
C GLY A 64 -4.55 -0.63 -4.01
N GLY A 65 -3.68 -1.51 -4.53
CA GLY A 65 -3.77 -2.96 -4.32
C GLY A 65 -5.14 -3.54 -4.65
N ALA A 66 -5.62 -4.47 -3.81
CA ALA A 66 -6.94 -5.10 -3.95
C ALA A 66 -8.03 -4.41 -3.09
N CYS A 67 -7.89 -3.11 -2.82
CA CYS A 67 -8.79 -2.38 -1.92
C CYS A 67 -10.12 -2.02 -2.58
N SER A 68 -11.22 -2.12 -1.83
CA SER A 68 -12.54 -1.76 -2.34
C SER A 68 -12.88 -0.28 -2.22
N PHE A 69 -11.93 0.57 -1.79
CA PHE A 69 -12.17 2.00 -1.61
C PHE A 69 -12.68 2.65 -2.90
N SER A 70 -11.97 2.47 -4.02
CA SER A 70 -12.35 3.07 -5.31
C SER A 70 -13.75 2.66 -5.77
N SER A 71 -14.08 1.36 -5.64
CA SER A 71 -15.41 0.82 -5.98
C SER A 71 -16.54 1.51 -5.21
N GLN A 72 -16.39 1.65 -3.89
CA GLN A 72 -17.46 2.20 -3.04
C GLN A 72 -17.49 3.74 -3.08
N ALA A 73 -16.32 4.40 -3.11
CA ALA A 73 -16.24 5.85 -3.22
C ALA A 73 -16.91 6.36 -4.52
N ARG A 74 -16.75 5.64 -5.63
CA ARG A 74 -17.41 5.93 -6.90
C ARG A 74 -18.93 5.91 -6.79
N LYS A 75 -19.50 4.90 -6.09
CA LYS A 75 -20.95 4.81 -5.84
C LYS A 75 -21.47 5.97 -5.00
N LEU A 76 -20.60 6.62 -4.22
CA LEU A 76 -20.90 7.79 -3.38
C LEU A 76 -20.60 9.13 -4.09
N GLY A 77 -20.31 9.09 -5.39
CA GLY A 77 -20.13 10.29 -6.21
C GLY A 77 -18.72 10.84 -6.28
N ALA A 78 -17.71 10.13 -5.74
CA ALA A 78 -16.31 10.47 -5.96
C ALA A 78 -15.84 10.04 -7.36
N ASP A 79 -14.71 10.59 -7.79
CA ASP A 79 -13.96 10.17 -8.98
C ASP A 79 -12.59 9.60 -8.56
N PRO A 80 -12.55 8.33 -8.09
CA PRO A 80 -11.32 7.71 -7.63
C PRO A 80 -10.52 7.12 -8.78
N VAL A 81 -9.18 7.23 -8.68
CA VAL A 81 -8.21 6.51 -9.48
C VAL A 81 -7.30 5.73 -8.53
N ALA A 82 -7.13 4.44 -8.78
CA ALA A 82 -6.20 3.60 -8.04
C ALA A 82 -4.92 3.37 -8.85
N VAL A 83 -3.77 3.41 -8.18
CA VAL A 83 -2.47 3.15 -8.78
C VAL A 83 -1.77 2.02 -8.03
N ASP A 84 -1.28 1.04 -8.76
CA ASP A 84 -0.45 -0.03 -8.19
C ASP A 84 0.39 -0.67 -9.31
N ILE A 85 1.59 -1.15 -8.99
CA ILE A 85 2.40 -1.93 -9.94
C ILE A 85 1.71 -3.23 -10.35
N ALA A 86 0.90 -3.81 -9.46
CA ALA A 86 0.14 -5.03 -9.72
C ALA A 86 -0.79 -4.91 -10.93
N TYR A 87 -1.26 -3.71 -11.26
CA TYR A 87 -2.19 -3.49 -12.38
C TYR A 87 -1.56 -3.64 -13.78
N GLU A 88 -0.25 -3.97 -13.86
CA GLU A 88 0.36 -4.46 -15.10
C GLU A 88 -0.12 -5.87 -15.50
N HIS A 89 -0.69 -6.62 -14.55
CA HIS A 89 -1.14 -8.00 -14.77
C HIS A 89 -2.63 -8.06 -15.12
N GLU A 90 -3.02 -9.14 -15.79
CA GLU A 90 -4.41 -9.38 -16.17
C GLU A 90 -5.31 -9.51 -14.94
N ILE A 91 -6.50 -8.92 -15.01
CA ILE A 91 -7.45 -8.85 -13.88
C ILE A 91 -7.80 -10.26 -13.34
N ASP A 92 -7.95 -11.24 -14.22
CA ASP A 92 -8.27 -12.62 -13.84
C ASP A 92 -7.10 -13.28 -13.07
N GLU A 93 -5.85 -12.95 -13.42
CA GLU A 93 -4.66 -13.41 -12.70
C GLU A 93 -4.57 -12.75 -11.32
N LEU A 94 -4.85 -11.45 -11.23
CA LEU A 94 -4.90 -10.71 -9.98
C LEU A 94 -5.98 -11.24 -9.04
N GLU A 95 -7.17 -11.58 -9.56
CA GLU A 95 -8.24 -12.18 -8.78
C GLU A 95 -7.82 -13.52 -8.17
N VAL A 96 -7.30 -14.43 -8.98
CA VAL A 96 -6.80 -15.73 -8.52
C VAL A 96 -5.69 -15.55 -7.48
N LYS A 97 -4.72 -14.69 -7.77
CA LYS A 97 -3.62 -14.38 -6.87
C LYS A 97 -4.09 -13.83 -5.53
N GLY A 98 -5.03 -12.89 -5.54
CA GLY A 98 -5.55 -12.27 -4.33
C GLY A 98 -6.25 -13.26 -3.41
N PHE A 99 -7.06 -14.18 -3.95
CA PHE A 99 -7.66 -15.25 -3.14
C PHE A 99 -6.60 -16.19 -2.55
N GLN A 100 -5.56 -16.54 -3.31
CA GLN A 100 -4.44 -17.34 -2.82
C GLN A 100 -3.67 -16.62 -1.70
N ASP A 101 -3.42 -15.32 -1.85
CA ASP A 101 -2.72 -14.50 -0.87
C ASP A 101 -3.53 -14.35 0.42
N ILE A 102 -4.86 -14.23 0.33
CA ILE A 102 -5.75 -14.25 1.49
C ILE A 102 -5.59 -15.56 2.26
N GLU A 103 -5.71 -16.71 1.60
CA GLU A 103 -5.56 -18.02 2.24
C GLU A 103 -4.19 -18.18 2.90
N HIS A 104 -3.13 -17.77 2.21
CA HIS A 104 -1.76 -17.84 2.71
C HIS A 104 -1.58 -16.96 3.95
N THR A 105 -2.04 -15.70 3.87
CA THR A 105 -1.92 -14.73 4.97
C THR A 105 -2.69 -15.19 6.21
N MET A 106 -3.92 -15.68 6.06
CA MET A 106 -4.69 -16.19 7.18
C MET A 106 -3.96 -17.31 7.95
N LYS A 107 -3.34 -18.25 7.20
CA LYS A 107 -2.53 -19.32 7.81
C LYS A 107 -1.29 -18.79 8.55
N GLN A 108 -0.62 -17.78 7.99
CA GLN A 108 0.54 -17.17 8.64
C GLN A 108 0.18 -16.40 9.91
N MET A 109 -1.04 -15.86 9.99
CA MET A 109 -1.51 -15.12 11.15
C MET A 109 -1.91 -16.02 12.34
N GLU A 110 -2.27 -17.28 12.09
CA GLU A 110 -2.70 -18.20 13.16
C GLU A 110 -1.75 -18.27 14.38
N PRO A 111 -0.42 -18.41 14.21
CA PRO A 111 0.50 -18.49 15.35
C PRO A 111 0.78 -17.15 16.03
N VAL A 112 0.44 -16.03 15.40
CA VAL A 112 0.80 -14.67 15.84
C VAL A 112 -0.41 -13.77 16.14
N GLN A 113 -1.57 -14.34 16.40
CA GLN A 113 -2.83 -13.59 16.61
C GLN A 113 -2.73 -12.52 17.71
N SER A 114 -1.88 -12.71 18.71
CA SER A 114 -1.73 -11.80 19.85
C SER A 114 -1.14 -10.43 19.50
N ILE A 115 -0.48 -10.29 18.33
CA ILE A 115 0.03 -8.99 17.89
C ILE A 115 -1.04 -8.11 17.20
N TYR A 116 -2.24 -8.65 17.00
CA TYR A 116 -3.35 -7.95 16.35
C TYR A 116 -4.46 -7.59 17.33
N VAL A 117 -5.24 -6.59 16.98
CA VAL A 117 -6.46 -6.15 17.67
C VAL A 117 -7.66 -6.67 16.89
N TRP A 118 -8.44 -7.54 17.50
CA TRP A 118 -9.52 -8.27 16.82
C TRP A 118 -10.90 -7.63 16.94
N ASP A 119 -11.02 -6.49 17.62
CA ASP A 119 -12.31 -5.85 17.93
C ASP A 119 -13.16 -5.60 16.68
N GLN A 120 -12.53 -5.28 15.56
CA GLN A 120 -13.22 -5.00 14.31
C GLN A 120 -13.63 -6.27 13.54
N PHE A 121 -12.79 -7.31 13.58
CA PHE A 121 -12.96 -8.52 12.76
C PHE A 121 -13.47 -9.71 13.56
N GLY A 122 -13.34 -9.68 14.87
CA GLY A 122 -13.74 -10.73 15.81
C GLY A 122 -12.85 -11.98 15.77
N SER A 123 -12.36 -12.37 14.59
CA SER A 123 -11.54 -13.57 14.35
C SER A 123 -10.80 -13.52 13.03
N ILE A 124 -9.86 -14.50 12.82
CA ILE A 124 -9.22 -14.71 11.50
C ILE A 124 -10.26 -14.97 10.42
N GLN A 125 -11.34 -15.72 10.73
CA GLN A 125 -12.40 -15.98 9.79
C GLN A 125 -13.14 -14.69 9.37
N GLY A 126 -13.46 -13.82 10.32
CA GLY A 126 -14.07 -12.52 10.02
C GLY A 126 -13.15 -11.62 9.19
N LEU A 127 -11.84 -11.62 9.51
CA LEU A 127 -10.86 -10.92 8.69
C LEU A 127 -10.83 -11.47 7.25
N LYS A 128 -10.83 -12.80 7.09
CA LYS A 128 -10.85 -13.45 5.77
C LYS A 128 -12.07 -13.01 4.96
N GLU A 129 -13.25 -12.96 5.58
CA GLU A 129 -14.49 -12.51 4.94
C GLU A 129 -14.37 -11.06 4.43
N GLU A 130 -13.82 -10.16 5.24
CA GLU A 130 -13.59 -8.76 4.85
C GLU A 130 -12.55 -8.64 3.72
N ARG A 131 -11.46 -9.41 3.74
CA ARG A 131 -10.48 -9.44 2.64
C ARG A 131 -11.08 -9.99 1.35
N THR A 132 -11.90 -11.04 1.46
CA THR A 132 -12.63 -11.62 0.32
C THR A 132 -13.61 -10.61 -0.28
N ARG A 133 -14.35 -9.87 0.57
CA ARG A 133 -15.26 -8.81 0.13
C ARG A 133 -14.49 -7.69 -0.60
N ALA A 134 -13.37 -7.25 -0.04
CA ALA A 134 -12.57 -6.18 -0.62
C ALA A 134 -12.08 -6.52 -2.04
N ILE A 135 -11.48 -7.69 -2.23
CA ILE A 135 -10.99 -8.09 -3.56
C ILE A 135 -12.14 -8.32 -4.55
N THR A 136 -13.25 -8.89 -4.11
CA THR A 136 -14.42 -9.09 -4.98
C THR A 136 -14.96 -7.77 -5.51
N ASP A 137 -15.12 -6.78 -4.65
CA ASP A 137 -15.57 -5.44 -5.02
C ASP A 137 -14.54 -4.72 -5.92
N CYS A 138 -13.25 -4.84 -5.59
CA CYS A 138 -12.16 -4.24 -6.37
C CYS A 138 -12.12 -4.79 -7.80
N VAL A 139 -12.08 -6.11 -7.96
CA VAL A 139 -12.00 -6.76 -9.26
C VAL A 139 -13.23 -6.49 -10.12
N ALA A 140 -14.43 -6.45 -9.51
CA ALA A 140 -15.64 -6.07 -10.21
C ALA A 140 -15.58 -4.63 -10.75
N ASP A 141 -15.05 -3.70 -9.96
CA ASP A 141 -14.86 -2.30 -10.37
C ASP A 141 -13.76 -2.17 -11.44
N MET A 142 -12.65 -2.90 -11.32
CA MET A 142 -11.59 -2.94 -12.35
C MET A 142 -12.11 -3.37 -13.72
N ARG A 143 -12.98 -4.38 -13.76
CA ARG A 143 -13.62 -4.84 -15.01
C ARG A 143 -14.56 -3.81 -15.61
N MET A 144 -15.21 -3.01 -14.77
CA MET A 144 -16.19 -2.00 -15.20
C MET A 144 -15.53 -0.67 -15.59
N PHE A 145 -14.46 -0.31 -14.90
CA PHE A 145 -13.76 0.97 -15.04
C PHE A 145 -12.24 0.79 -15.17
N PRO A 146 -11.75 0.04 -16.17
CA PRO A 146 -10.33 -0.31 -16.29
C PRO A 146 -9.41 0.90 -16.36
N ASP A 147 -9.83 2.00 -16.99
CA ASP A 147 -9.03 3.23 -17.13
C ASP A 147 -8.77 3.96 -15.79
N HIS A 148 -9.46 3.57 -14.72
CA HIS A 148 -9.28 4.12 -13.37
C HIS A 148 -8.33 3.28 -12.49
N TYR A 149 -7.73 2.23 -13.06
CA TYR A 149 -6.72 1.40 -12.42
C TYR A 149 -5.44 1.47 -13.23
N VAL A 150 -4.48 2.24 -12.75
CA VAL A 150 -3.29 2.61 -13.50
C VAL A 150 -2.07 1.88 -12.97
N ALA A 151 -1.39 1.14 -13.84
CA ALA A 151 -0.11 0.53 -13.50
C ALA A 151 0.98 1.59 -13.44
N SER A 152 1.64 1.74 -12.29
CA SER A 152 2.81 2.62 -12.16
C SER A 152 3.65 2.27 -10.94
N VAL A 153 4.90 2.75 -10.94
CA VAL A 153 5.89 2.51 -9.90
C VAL A 153 6.27 3.83 -9.24
N LEU A 154 6.09 3.91 -7.91
CA LEU A 154 6.56 5.07 -7.15
C LEU A 154 8.11 5.18 -7.19
N PRO A 155 8.64 6.40 -7.23
CA PRO A 155 7.95 7.67 -7.02
C PRO A 155 7.39 8.34 -8.29
N ASP A 156 7.37 7.70 -9.44
CA ASP A 156 6.97 8.34 -10.71
C ASP A 156 5.51 8.02 -11.05
N LEU A 157 4.66 9.05 -11.11
CA LEU A 157 3.23 8.91 -11.42
C LEU A 157 2.86 9.59 -12.74
N PRO A 158 2.08 8.92 -13.63
CA PRO A 158 1.74 9.43 -14.96
C PRO A 158 0.59 10.46 -14.94
N PHE A 159 0.58 11.35 -13.94
CA PHE A 159 -0.47 12.33 -13.76
C PHE A 159 0.07 13.76 -13.81
N ALA A 160 -0.81 14.69 -14.19
CA ALA A 160 -0.51 16.11 -14.15
C ALA A 160 -0.37 16.65 -12.72
N ASP A 161 0.32 17.77 -12.55
CA ASP A 161 0.36 18.48 -11.28
C ASP A 161 -1.06 18.84 -10.83
N GLU A 162 -1.33 18.65 -9.54
CA GLU A 162 -2.60 19.04 -8.91
C GLU A 162 -3.85 18.43 -9.59
N GLN A 163 -3.73 17.18 -10.08
CA GLN A 163 -4.85 16.48 -10.73
C GLN A 163 -5.91 16.05 -9.73
N PHE A 164 -5.51 15.60 -8.52
CA PHE A 164 -6.41 15.05 -7.51
C PHE A 164 -6.66 16.03 -6.36
N ASP A 165 -7.86 16.02 -5.80
CA ASP A 165 -8.20 16.84 -4.64
C ASP A 165 -7.59 16.26 -3.35
N LEU A 166 -7.55 14.93 -3.23
CA LEU A 166 -7.06 14.16 -2.10
C LEU A 166 -6.26 12.96 -2.59
N THR A 167 -5.17 12.63 -1.90
CA THR A 167 -4.44 11.37 -2.10
C THR A 167 -4.39 10.57 -0.82
N LEU A 168 -4.69 9.27 -0.92
CA LEU A 168 -4.63 8.29 0.15
C LEU A 168 -3.52 7.29 -0.14
N SER A 169 -2.71 6.95 0.86
CA SER A 169 -1.66 5.95 0.76
C SER A 169 -1.73 5.00 1.95
N ALA A 170 -2.19 3.77 1.71
CA ALA A 170 -2.43 2.79 2.75
C ALA A 170 -1.37 1.68 2.76
N HIS A 171 -0.83 1.37 3.96
CA HIS A 171 -0.02 0.18 4.24
C HIS A 171 1.19 -0.04 3.29
N PHE A 172 1.87 1.03 2.91
CA PHE A 172 3.04 0.94 2.03
C PHE A 172 4.28 1.64 2.65
N LEU A 173 4.36 2.97 2.58
CA LEU A 173 5.59 3.72 2.85
C LEU A 173 6.24 3.34 4.19
N PHE A 174 5.53 3.52 5.29
CA PHE A 174 6.09 3.28 6.62
C PHE A 174 6.03 1.81 7.02
N THR A 175 5.07 1.06 6.49
CA THR A 175 4.94 -0.39 6.71
C THR A 175 6.19 -1.15 6.28
N TYR A 176 6.82 -0.73 5.17
CA TYR A 176 8.04 -1.35 4.62
C TYR A 176 9.30 -0.50 4.82
N ALA A 177 9.34 0.31 5.87
CA ALA A 177 10.44 1.22 6.16
C ALA A 177 11.80 0.53 6.38
N ASP A 178 11.80 -0.79 6.62
CA ASP A 178 13.02 -1.62 6.71
C ASP A 178 13.72 -1.81 5.36
N ARG A 179 13.02 -1.59 4.25
CA ARG A 179 13.47 -1.81 2.87
C ARG A 179 13.56 -0.54 2.05
N LEU A 180 12.98 0.55 2.53
CA LEU A 180 12.88 1.84 1.86
C LEU A 180 13.71 2.87 2.63
N ASP A 181 14.64 3.54 1.96
CA ASP A 181 15.44 4.60 2.57
C ASP A 181 14.67 5.94 2.69
N ILE A 182 15.24 6.90 3.39
CA ILE A 182 14.62 8.22 3.58
C ILE A 182 14.47 8.97 2.25
N ASP A 183 15.41 8.81 1.32
CA ASP A 183 15.37 9.51 0.03
C ASP A 183 14.16 9.02 -0.79
N PHE A 184 13.88 7.72 -0.77
CA PHE A 184 12.68 7.16 -1.40
C PHE A 184 11.39 7.68 -0.75
N HIS A 185 11.34 7.75 0.60
CA HIS A 185 10.18 8.32 1.30
C HIS A 185 9.95 9.77 0.90
N VAL A 186 10.99 10.58 0.90
CA VAL A 186 10.90 12.00 0.49
C VAL A 186 10.45 12.11 -0.97
N ALA A 187 11.09 11.38 -1.88
CA ALA A 187 10.75 11.41 -3.30
C ALA A 187 9.28 11.02 -3.54
N THR A 188 8.84 9.93 -2.89
CA THR A 188 7.46 9.44 -3.01
C THR A 188 6.45 10.45 -2.46
N VAL A 189 6.66 10.99 -1.25
CA VAL A 189 5.74 11.98 -0.67
C VAL A 189 5.70 13.25 -1.53
N MET A 190 6.83 13.68 -2.06
CA MET A 190 6.88 14.83 -2.96
C MET A 190 6.10 14.59 -4.27
N GLU A 191 6.15 13.38 -4.80
CA GLU A 191 5.39 13.01 -5.99
C GLU A 191 3.87 12.94 -5.70
N LEU A 192 3.47 12.33 -4.59
CA LEU A 192 2.07 12.35 -4.14
C LEU A 192 1.57 13.79 -3.96
N LEU A 193 2.39 14.68 -3.38
CA LEU A 193 2.08 16.10 -3.24
C LEU A 193 2.01 16.82 -4.59
N ARG A 194 2.88 16.48 -5.56
CA ARG A 194 2.85 17.08 -6.89
C ARG A 194 1.49 16.86 -7.57
N VAL A 195 1.00 15.64 -7.54
CA VAL A 195 -0.27 15.28 -8.21
C VAL A 195 -1.51 15.69 -7.43
N THR A 196 -1.36 16.14 -6.16
CA THR A 196 -2.47 16.48 -5.26
C THR A 196 -2.63 17.98 -5.09
N LYS A 197 -3.87 18.49 -5.12
CA LYS A 197 -4.20 19.91 -4.91
C LYS A 197 -4.13 20.32 -3.43
N GLN A 198 -4.73 19.52 -2.55
CA GLN A 198 -5.02 19.93 -1.18
C GLN A 198 -4.28 19.12 -0.13
N GLU A 199 -4.46 17.79 -0.10
CA GLU A 199 -4.08 16.99 1.03
C GLU A 199 -3.66 15.57 0.65
N VAL A 200 -2.61 15.08 1.32
CA VAL A 200 -2.15 13.68 1.26
C VAL A 200 -2.29 13.07 2.65
N ARG A 201 -2.92 11.91 2.76
CA ARG A 201 -3.02 11.12 4.00
C ARG A 201 -2.33 9.77 3.82
N ILE A 202 -1.44 9.41 4.74
CA ILE A 202 -0.64 8.17 4.70
C ILE A 202 -0.87 7.39 5.99
N PHE A 203 -1.25 6.13 5.86
CA PHE A 203 -1.55 5.23 6.98
C PHE A 203 -0.86 3.87 6.83
N PRO A 204 -0.35 3.25 7.90
CA PRO A 204 -0.08 3.79 9.23
C PRO A 204 1.26 4.54 9.30
N THR A 205 1.56 5.18 10.43
CA THR A 205 2.87 5.82 10.70
C THR A 205 3.90 4.88 11.32
N VAL A 206 3.57 3.59 11.43
CA VAL A 206 4.40 2.52 12.01
C VAL A 206 4.79 1.48 10.98
N ASP A 207 5.87 0.76 11.25
CA ASP A 207 6.33 -0.38 10.46
C ASP A 207 5.64 -1.70 10.84
N LEU A 208 6.07 -2.82 10.25
CA LEU A 208 5.54 -4.17 10.54
C LEU A 208 5.78 -4.62 11.98
N SER A 209 6.71 -4.02 12.72
CA SER A 209 6.93 -4.30 14.15
C SER A 209 6.06 -3.45 15.08
N GLY A 210 5.29 -2.49 14.53
CA GLY A 210 4.48 -1.54 15.29
C GLY A 210 5.30 -0.38 15.87
N GLU A 211 6.52 -0.17 15.37
CA GLU A 211 7.38 0.94 15.77
C GLU A 211 7.17 2.13 14.84
N ARG A 212 7.07 3.33 15.45
CA ARG A 212 6.95 4.59 14.69
C ARG A 212 8.14 4.75 13.74
N TYR A 213 7.87 5.15 12.50
CA TYR A 213 8.92 5.37 11.50
C TYR A 213 10.06 6.24 12.05
N LYS A 214 11.27 5.69 12.06
CA LYS A 214 12.43 6.29 12.74
C LYS A 214 12.85 7.67 12.22
N HIS A 215 12.58 7.96 10.94
CA HIS A 215 12.87 9.24 10.31
C HIS A 215 11.64 10.15 10.19
N MET A 216 10.56 9.89 10.94
CA MET A 216 9.31 10.66 10.84
C MET A 216 9.54 12.16 11.10
N ASP A 217 10.32 12.51 12.12
CA ASP A 217 10.56 13.91 12.45
C ASP A 217 11.41 14.63 11.40
N GLU A 218 12.39 13.94 10.80
CA GLU A 218 13.17 14.42 9.68
C GLU A 218 12.28 14.65 8.44
N LEU A 219 11.44 13.69 8.11
CA LEU A 219 10.49 13.81 6.99
C LEU A 219 9.54 14.99 7.18
N LYS A 220 8.99 15.17 8.39
CA LYS A 220 8.12 16.30 8.71
C LYS A 220 8.82 17.64 8.51
N LEU A 221 10.03 17.81 9.02
CA LEU A 221 10.83 19.02 8.81
C LEU A 221 11.05 19.33 7.33
N ILE A 222 11.41 18.32 6.54
CA ILE A 222 11.61 18.47 5.09
C ILE A 222 10.33 18.97 4.39
N LEU A 223 9.17 18.47 4.78
CA LEU A 223 7.88 18.85 4.19
C LEU A 223 7.42 20.24 4.65
N GLU A 224 7.64 20.58 5.91
CA GLU A 224 7.33 21.91 6.48
C GLU A 224 8.18 23.02 5.81
N GLU A 225 9.47 22.78 5.57
CA GLU A 225 10.34 23.70 4.82
C GLU A 225 9.85 23.93 3.37
N ARG A 226 9.08 22.99 2.81
CA ARG A 226 8.45 23.12 1.49
C ARG A 226 7.07 23.79 1.52
N GLY A 227 6.63 24.24 2.69
CA GLY A 227 5.39 24.98 2.89
C GLY A 227 4.16 24.08 3.06
N CYS A 228 4.32 22.87 3.57
CA CYS A 228 3.21 22.03 4.00
C CYS A 228 2.97 22.15 5.51
N THR A 229 1.72 21.95 5.96
CA THR A 229 1.45 21.61 7.37
C THR A 229 1.43 20.09 7.49
N VAL A 230 2.16 19.55 8.45
CA VAL A 230 2.30 18.10 8.64
C VAL A 230 1.97 17.72 10.07
N SER A 231 1.02 16.80 10.25
CA SER A 231 0.61 16.29 11.56
C SER A 231 0.45 14.77 11.57
N GLU A 232 0.66 14.18 12.73
CA GLU A 232 0.33 12.78 12.99
C GLU A 232 -1.02 12.76 13.72
N GLU A 233 -2.06 12.23 13.05
CA GLU A 233 -3.43 12.27 13.55
C GLU A 233 -3.87 10.87 14.02
N PRO A 234 -4.42 10.74 15.23
CA PRO A 234 -4.98 9.48 15.68
C PRO A 234 -6.20 9.10 14.84
N THR A 235 -6.37 7.82 14.59
CA THR A 235 -7.49 7.29 13.82
C THR A 235 -8.33 6.31 14.64
N SER A 236 -9.55 6.03 14.20
CA SER A 236 -10.41 5.03 14.84
C SER A 236 -10.17 3.60 14.34
N TYR A 237 -9.13 3.39 13.53
CA TYR A 237 -8.72 2.09 13.03
C TYR A 237 -7.47 1.61 13.73
N GLU A 238 -7.52 0.40 14.28
CA GLU A 238 -6.36 -0.33 14.74
C GLU A 238 -6.59 -1.81 14.51
N PHE A 239 -5.76 -2.42 13.66
CA PHE A 239 -5.71 -3.87 13.49
C PHE A 239 -4.35 -4.44 13.94
N GLN A 240 -3.25 -3.97 13.36
CA GLN A 240 -1.93 -4.19 13.94
C GLN A 240 -1.78 -3.27 15.15
N ARG A 241 -1.26 -3.80 16.29
CA ARG A 241 -1.04 -2.97 17.48
C ARG A 241 -0.16 -1.76 17.17
N ASN A 242 -0.52 -0.61 17.72
CA ASN A 242 0.09 0.71 17.51
C ASN A 242 -0.16 1.33 16.12
N ALA A 243 -0.75 0.59 15.16
CA ALA A 243 -1.11 1.12 13.85
C ALA A 243 -2.47 1.85 13.91
N HIS A 244 -2.52 2.97 14.62
CA HIS A 244 -3.73 3.79 14.83
C HIS A 244 -3.49 5.28 14.59
N THR A 245 -2.44 5.62 13.84
CA THR A 245 -2.08 7.00 13.53
C THR A 245 -1.80 7.12 12.03
N MET A 246 -2.32 8.17 11.40
CA MET A 246 -1.99 8.56 10.02
C MET A 246 -1.10 9.81 10.00
N LEU A 247 -0.32 9.97 8.94
CA LEU A 247 0.35 11.21 8.60
C LEU A 247 -0.57 12.03 7.68
N GLN A 248 -0.95 13.22 8.11
CA GLN A 248 -1.72 14.18 7.34
C GLN A 248 -0.80 15.29 6.85
N ILE A 249 -0.83 15.57 5.55
CA ILE A 249 0.01 16.58 4.90
C ILE A 249 -0.89 17.52 4.10
N VAL A 250 -1.01 18.76 4.53
CA VAL A 250 -1.85 19.79 3.90
C VAL A 250 -0.97 20.79 3.14
N LYS A 251 -1.25 20.97 1.86
CA LYS A 251 -0.59 21.99 1.04
C LYS A 251 -1.16 23.38 1.35
N HIS A 252 -0.28 24.34 1.56
CA HIS A 252 -0.73 25.74 1.57
C HIS A 252 -0.75 26.28 0.14
N ASN A 253 -1.91 26.78 -0.29
CA ASN A 253 -2.01 27.50 -1.54
C ASN A 253 -1.01 28.66 -1.49
N ARG A 254 0.04 28.61 -2.30
CA ARG A 254 0.87 29.81 -2.54
C ARG A 254 -0.04 30.84 -3.19
N THR A 255 -0.50 31.83 -2.42
CA THR A 255 -1.11 33.04 -2.98
C THR A 255 -0.09 33.60 -3.98
N ARG A 256 -0.40 33.56 -5.26
CA ARG A 256 0.38 34.19 -6.32
C ARG A 256 0.31 35.70 -6.20
#